data_8912fdcd33701b96d926d3cb3fb6fd29
#
_entry.id   8912fdcd33701b96d926d3cb3fb6fd29
#
_cell.length_a   1.000
_cell.length_b   1.000
_cell.length_c   1.000
_cell.angle_alpha   90.00
_cell.angle_beta   90.00
_cell.angle_gamma   90.00
#
_symmetry.space_group_name_H-M   'P 1'
#
loop_
_entity.id
_entity.type
_entity.pdbx_description
1 polymer ?
#
loop_
_entity_poly.entity_id
_entity_poly.type
_entity_poly.pdbx_seq_one_letter_code
_entity_poly.pdbx_strand_id
1 'polypeptide(L)'
;MKRKNIPRQVVVLGFVSLFTDMASEMLYPVTPIFLTAVLGSSMAVVGIIEGIAEITAALLKGYFGNLSDKVGRRSIFIVLGYGLSALAKPFPGIFPNISAVVISRTADRTGKGIRTAPRDALLGSYSDNNNSGAIFGFHRGMDTLGAVIGPLAAILMLYLFPDNFQLIFLAAFVPSVFAVYFTFLVKDRKIPGQKRAKGSYAEFWRSAPKQFKILLLLITIFSFVNSSDVFLILKSRDVSDSNILAILGYVFYNLIYAGASYPFGKLSDKFGKNIIYGGGLLVFSLVYFGFAFIPHTFFIWILFALYGLYS
;
A
#
# COMPACT_ATOMS: atom_id res chain seq x y z
N MET A 1 -30.60 -13.27 2.41
CA MET A 1 -29.74 -12.07 2.32
C MET A 1 -29.39 -11.84 0.84
N LYS A 2 -29.85 -10.77 0.20
CA LYS A 2 -29.42 -10.41 -1.16
C LYS A 2 -27.92 -10.11 -1.11
N ARG A 3 -27.11 -10.84 -1.89
CA ARG A 3 -25.69 -10.51 -2.12
C ARG A 3 -25.62 -9.07 -2.66
N LYS A 4 -25.23 -8.11 -1.82
CA LYS A 4 -24.93 -6.77 -2.31
C LYS A 4 -23.64 -6.88 -3.14
N ASN A 5 -23.77 -6.74 -4.44
CA ASN A 5 -22.62 -6.75 -5.34
C ASN A 5 -21.69 -5.55 -5.02
N ILE A 6 -20.41 -5.74 -5.19
CA ILE A 6 -19.42 -4.65 -5.07
C ILE A 6 -19.81 -3.56 -6.09
N PRO A 7 -19.95 -2.28 -5.67
CA PRO A 7 -20.29 -1.20 -6.58
C PRO A 7 -19.25 -1.05 -7.69
N ARG A 8 -19.70 -0.77 -8.92
CA ARG A 8 -18.80 -0.59 -10.09
C ARG A 8 -17.66 0.38 -9.83
N GLN A 9 -17.90 1.48 -9.11
CA GLN A 9 -16.87 2.48 -8.81
C GLN A 9 -15.80 1.94 -7.85
N VAL A 10 -16.15 1.04 -6.94
CA VAL A 10 -15.20 0.35 -6.07
C VAL A 10 -14.32 -0.60 -6.89
N VAL A 11 -14.90 -1.29 -7.90
CA VAL A 11 -14.13 -2.14 -8.81
C VAL A 11 -13.16 -1.30 -9.65
N VAL A 12 -13.59 -0.15 -10.16
CA VAL A 12 -12.72 0.78 -10.89
C VAL A 12 -11.55 1.25 -10.00
N LEU A 13 -11.83 1.68 -8.76
CA LEU A 13 -10.79 2.06 -7.80
C LEU A 13 -9.87 0.90 -7.44
N GLY A 14 -10.38 -0.34 -7.41
CA GLY A 14 -9.58 -1.55 -7.24
C GLY A 14 -8.58 -1.73 -8.39
N PHE A 15 -8.99 -1.56 -9.65
CA PHE A 15 -8.08 -1.61 -10.79
C PHE A 15 -7.05 -0.47 -10.80
N VAL A 16 -7.46 0.75 -10.41
CA VAL A 16 -6.52 1.87 -10.22
C VAL A 16 -5.42 1.48 -9.25
N SER A 17 -5.80 0.89 -8.10
CA SER A 17 -4.86 0.47 -7.06
C SER A 17 -3.96 -0.66 -7.53
N LEU A 18 -4.54 -1.73 -8.11
CA LEU A 18 -3.81 -2.88 -8.65
C LEU A 18 -2.69 -2.45 -9.61
N PHE A 19 -3.02 -1.66 -10.64
CA PHE A 19 -2.03 -1.24 -11.62
C PHE A 19 -0.99 -0.27 -11.05
N THR A 20 -1.38 0.58 -10.10
CA THR A 20 -0.43 1.47 -9.43
C THR A 20 0.55 0.71 -8.56
N ASP A 21 0.06 -0.25 -7.78
CA ASP A 21 0.90 -1.05 -6.90
C ASP A 21 1.76 -2.03 -7.70
N MET A 22 1.23 -2.62 -8.78
CA MET A 22 2.05 -3.35 -9.73
C MET A 22 3.25 -2.52 -10.20
N ALA A 23 3.03 -1.26 -10.62
CA ALA A 23 4.09 -0.36 -11.06
C ALA A 23 5.06 0.02 -9.92
N SER A 24 4.54 0.31 -8.73
CA SER A 24 5.36 0.73 -7.58
C SER A 24 6.21 -0.41 -7.05
N GLU A 25 5.62 -1.60 -6.96
CA GLU A 25 6.27 -2.79 -6.43
C GLU A 25 7.25 -3.45 -7.44
N MET A 26 7.10 -3.19 -8.74
CA MET A 26 8.18 -3.46 -9.70
C MET A 26 9.45 -2.69 -9.34
N LEU A 27 9.33 -1.45 -8.88
CA LEU A 27 10.46 -0.56 -8.59
C LEU A 27 10.97 -0.69 -7.16
N TYR A 28 10.15 -1.21 -6.24
CA TYR A 28 10.49 -1.27 -4.81
C TYR A 28 11.79 -2.04 -4.52
N PRO A 29 11.99 -3.29 -5.01
CA PRO A 29 13.24 -4.01 -4.83
C PRO A 29 14.37 -3.50 -5.74
N VAL A 30 14.03 -2.90 -6.87
CA VAL A 30 14.98 -2.47 -7.92
C VAL A 30 15.69 -1.18 -7.57
N THR A 31 14.95 -0.21 -6.99
CA THR A 31 15.48 1.14 -6.72
C THR A 31 16.71 1.14 -5.77
N PRO A 32 16.72 0.43 -4.63
CA PRO A 32 17.89 0.36 -3.76
C PRO A 32 19.11 -0.29 -4.46
N ILE A 33 18.87 -1.35 -5.24
CA ILE A 33 19.93 -2.03 -5.99
C ILE A 33 20.49 -1.09 -7.05
N PHE A 34 19.63 -0.40 -7.81
CA PHE A 34 20.03 0.58 -8.80
C PHE A 34 20.89 1.71 -8.20
N LEU A 35 20.46 2.26 -7.05
CA LEU A 35 21.21 3.29 -6.34
C LEU A 35 22.58 2.80 -5.88
N THR A 36 22.66 1.59 -5.32
CA THR A 36 23.92 1.10 -4.73
C THR A 36 24.83 0.42 -5.72
N ALA A 37 24.33 -0.52 -6.52
CA ALA A 37 25.15 -1.32 -7.43
C ALA A 37 25.46 -0.59 -8.75
N VAL A 38 24.52 0.25 -9.26
CA VAL A 38 24.71 0.94 -10.55
C VAL A 38 25.23 2.35 -10.36
N LEU A 39 24.63 3.12 -9.42
CA LEU A 39 24.99 4.52 -9.21
C LEU A 39 26.05 4.72 -8.10
N GLY A 40 26.52 3.66 -7.44
CA GLY A 40 27.56 3.72 -6.42
C GLY A 40 27.17 4.46 -5.14
N SER A 41 25.88 4.63 -4.87
CA SER A 41 25.38 5.34 -3.68
C SER A 41 25.55 4.52 -2.42
N SER A 42 25.77 5.18 -1.28
CA SER A 42 25.77 4.51 0.02
C SER A 42 24.34 4.16 0.47
N MET A 43 24.22 3.14 1.35
CA MET A 43 22.92 2.79 1.98
C MET A 43 22.34 3.96 2.80
N ALA A 44 23.18 4.85 3.33
CA ALA A 44 22.72 6.06 4.00
C ALA A 44 21.95 6.99 3.06
N VAL A 45 22.42 7.16 1.82
CA VAL A 45 21.72 7.95 0.79
C VAL A 45 20.37 7.32 0.44
N VAL A 46 20.31 5.99 0.30
CA VAL A 46 19.04 5.27 0.09
C VAL A 46 18.06 5.55 1.23
N GLY A 47 18.51 5.45 2.50
CA GLY A 47 17.69 5.71 3.67
C GLY A 47 17.19 7.17 3.73
N ILE A 48 18.02 8.13 3.37
CA ILE A 48 17.63 9.56 3.32
C ILE A 48 16.55 9.78 2.24
N ILE A 49 16.72 9.21 1.04
CA ILE A 49 15.75 9.33 -0.05
C ILE A 49 14.39 8.77 0.36
N GLU A 50 14.36 7.54 0.91
CA GLU A 50 13.13 6.90 1.36
C GLU A 50 12.50 7.67 2.54
N GLY A 51 13.30 8.14 3.50
CA GLY A 51 12.82 8.93 4.63
C GLY A 51 12.13 10.23 4.20
N ILE A 52 12.76 11.01 3.30
CA ILE A 52 12.16 12.23 2.75
C ILE A 52 10.86 11.90 2.00
N ALA A 53 10.87 10.84 1.21
CA ALA A 53 9.73 10.41 0.43
C ALA A 53 8.54 10.04 1.33
N GLU A 54 8.74 9.24 2.38
CA GLU A 54 7.67 8.81 3.29
C GLU A 54 7.12 9.98 4.14
N ILE A 55 7.99 10.86 4.66
CA ILE A 55 7.57 12.08 5.37
C ILE A 55 6.70 12.95 4.46
N THR A 56 7.08 13.12 3.19
CA THR A 56 6.31 13.88 2.20
C THR A 56 4.92 13.28 2.02
N ALA A 57 4.80 11.97 1.84
CA ALA A 57 3.50 11.31 1.70
C ALA A 57 2.63 11.47 2.95
N ALA A 58 3.20 11.30 4.14
CA ALA A 58 2.48 11.40 5.41
C ALA A 58 1.90 12.80 5.65
N LEU A 59 2.71 13.84 5.46
CA LEU A 59 2.28 15.23 5.64
C LEU A 59 1.21 15.64 4.63
N LEU A 60 1.40 15.30 3.36
CA LEU A 60 0.48 15.66 2.29
C LEU A 60 -0.85 14.91 2.37
N LYS A 61 -0.87 13.67 2.88
CA LYS A 61 -2.10 12.89 3.06
C LYS A 61 -3.13 13.62 3.92
N GLY A 62 -2.71 14.20 5.04
CA GLY A 62 -3.60 14.97 5.92
C GLY A 62 -4.08 16.27 5.27
N TYR A 63 -3.16 17.01 4.64
CA TYR A 63 -3.48 18.28 3.98
C TYR A 63 -4.48 18.08 2.83
N PHE A 64 -4.19 17.19 1.89
CA PHE A 64 -5.05 16.94 0.72
C PHE A 64 -6.35 16.23 1.09
N GLY A 65 -6.39 15.44 2.16
CA GLY A 65 -7.63 14.91 2.71
C GLY A 65 -8.60 16.04 3.08
N ASN A 66 -8.16 16.99 3.89
CA ASN A 66 -8.97 18.15 4.27
C ASN A 66 -9.34 19.01 3.06
N LEU A 67 -8.38 19.27 2.15
CA LEU A 67 -8.62 20.07 0.96
C LEU A 67 -9.68 19.43 0.05
N SER A 68 -9.62 18.11 -0.15
CA SER A 68 -10.59 17.38 -0.98
C SER A 68 -12.00 17.42 -0.41
N ASP A 69 -12.15 17.39 0.92
CA ASP A 69 -13.43 17.51 1.60
C ASP A 69 -14.00 18.93 1.47
N LYS A 70 -13.15 19.97 1.52
CA LYS A 70 -13.55 21.36 1.27
C LYS A 70 -13.99 21.60 -0.16
N VAL A 71 -13.25 21.07 -1.13
CA VAL A 71 -13.55 21.21 -2.57
C VAL A 71 -14.79 20.39 -2.95
N GLY A 72 -15.00 19.23 -2.30
CA GLY A 72 -16.13 18.32 -2.57
C GLY A 72 -16.02 17.56 -3.90
N ARG A 73 -14.84 17.53 -4.52
CA ARG A 73 -14.51 16.77 -5.74
C ARG A 73 -13.27 15.94 -5.50
N ARG A 74 -13.45 14.70 -5.06
CA ARG A 74 -12.36 13.79 -4.70
C ARG A 74 -11.65 13.20 -5.93
N SER A 75 -12.39 13.01 -7.03
CA SER A 75 -11.87 12.45 -8.28
C SER A 75 -10.71 13.26 -8.85
N ILE A 76 -10.71 14.59 -8.73
CA ILE A 76 -9.63 15.45 -9.22
C ILE A 76 -8.31 15.12 -8.50
N PHE A 77 -8.34 14.97 -7.18
CA PHE A 77 -7.16 14.63 -6.39
C PHE A 77 -6.66 13.22 -6.70
N ILE A 78 -7.59 12.29 -7.00
CA ILE A 78 -7.26 10.93 -7.43
C ILE A 78 -6.52 11.01 -8.77
N VAL A 79 -7.07 11.69 -9.80
CA VAL A 79 -6.42 11.83 -11.10
C VAL A 79 -5.05 12.50 -10.99
N LEU A 80 -4.94 13.62 -10.28
CA LEU A 80 -3.68 14.33 -10.11
C LEU A 80 -2.63 13.51 -9.37
N GLY A 81 -3.01 12.83 -8.29
CA GLY A 81 -2.09 12.04 -7.50
C GLY A 81 -1.57 10.81 -8.25
N TYR A 82 -2.44 10.07 -8.95
CA TYR A 82 -2.02 8.93 -9.77
C TYR A 82 -1.25 9.38 -11.02
N GLY A 83 -1.66 10.48 -11.65
CA GLY A 83 -0.96 11.08 -12.79
C GLY A 83 0.46 11.48 -12.45
N LEU A 84 0.66 12.19 -11.32
CA LEU A 84 1.99 12.58 -10.86
C LEU A 84 2.88 11.35 -10.57
N SER A 85 2.34 10.33 -9.88
CA SER A 85 3.04 9.08 -9.63
C SER A 85 3.43 8.36 -10.92
N ALA A 86 2.54 8.34 -11.92
CA ALA A 86 2.81 7.69 -13.21
C ALA A 86 3.94 8.38 -13.98
N LEU A 87 3.91 9.71 -14.05
CA LEU A 87 4.95 10.50 -14.74
C LEU A 87 6.31 10.41 -14.05
N ALA A 88 6.33 10.22 -12.74
CA ALA A 88 7.56 10.15 -11.97
C ALA A 88 8.35 8.84 -12.20
N LYS A 89 7.66 7.71 -12.38
CA LYS A 89 8.28 6.37 -12.41
C LYS A 89 9.31 6.14 -13.51
N PRO A 90 9.12 6.56 -14.78
CA PRO A 90 10.10 6.33 -15.84
C PRO A 90 11.33 7.22 -15.73
N PHE A 91 11.33 8.24 -14.88
CA PHE A 91 12.37 9.27 -14.86
C PHE A 91 13.79 8.72 -14.61
N PRO A 92 14.03 7.78 -13.66
CA PRO A 92 15.35 7.16 -13.50
C PRO A 92 15.78 6.27 -14.67
N GLY A 93 14.82 5.77 -15.45
CA GLY A 93 15.11 5.00 -16.67
C GLY A 93 15.60 5.90 -17.82
N ILE A 94 15.09 7.15 -17.88
CA ILE A 94 15.49 8.13 -18.88
C ILE A 94 16.80 8.82 -18.48
N PHE A 95 16.92 9.19 -17.20
CA PHE A 95 18.05 9.89 -16.62
C PHE A 95 18.68 9.06 -15.49
N PRO A 96 19.66 8.19 -15.78
CA PRO A 96 20.22 7.26 -14.79
C PRO A 96 21.19 7.94 -13.84
N ASN A 97 20.70 8.79 -12.95
CA ASN A 97 21.46 9.46 -11.92
C ASN A 97 20.70 9.60 -10.61
N ILE A 98 21.42 9.89 -9.52
CA ILE A 98 20.84 9.97 -8.16
C ILE A 98 19.75 11.03 -8.09
N SER A 99 19.94 12.21 -8.71
CA SER A 99 18.96 13.29 -8.69
C SER A 99 17.63 12.88 -9.34
N ALA A 100 17.68 12.12 -10.43
CA ALA A 100 16.48 11.59 -11.07
C ALA A 100 15.72 10.61 -10.16
N VAL A 101 16.44 9.76 -9.41
CA VAL A 101 15.81 8.87 -8.42
C VAL A 101 15.17 9.68 -7.30
N VAL A 102 15.86 10.68 -6.76
CA VAL A 102 15.31 11.58 -5.71
C VAL A 102 14.03 12.25 -6.19
N ILE A 103 14.04 12.85 -7.38
CA ILE A 103 12.89 13.53 -7.98
C ILE A 103 11.75 12.54 -8.19
N SER A 104 12.04 11.38 -8.78
CA SER A 104 11.06 10.32 -9.03
C SER A 104 10.39 9.83 -7.74
N ARG A 105 11.18 9.48 -6.73
CA ARG A 105 10.66 8.99 -5.44
C ARG A 105 9.84 10.06 -4.72
N THR A 106 10.34 11.29 -4.65
CA THR A 106 9.62 12.39 -3.99
C THR A 106 8.32 12.72 -4.71
N ALA A 107 8.33 12.77 -6.05
CA ALA A 107 7.13 13.03 -6.85
C ALA A 107 6.10 11.88 -6.74
N ASP A 108 6.53 10.61 -6.78
CA ASP A 108 5.65 9.47 -6.57
C ASP A 108 4.99 9.51 -5.18
N ARG A 109 5.76 9.80 -4.12
CA ARG A 109 5.24 9.91 -2.76
C ARG A 109 4.36 11.15 -2.56
N THR A 110 4.66 12.26 -3.24
CA THR A 110 3.76 13.42 -3.33
C THR A 110 2.43 13.01 -3.95
N GLY A 111 2.45 12.30 -5.06
CA GLY A 111 1.26 11.73 -5.69
C GLY A 111 0.47 10.81 -4.74
N LYS A 112 1.16 9.95 -3.98
CA LYS A 112 0.55 9.11 -2.93
C LYS A 112 -0.13 9.95 -1.84
N GLY A 113 0.52 11.01 -1.38
CA GLY A 113 -0.03 11.94 -0.39
C GLY A 113 -1.30 12.66 -0.90
N ILE A 114 -1.31 13.09 -2.17
CA ILE A 114 -2.45 13.77 -2.78
C ILE A 114 -3.67 12.85 -2.90
N ARG A 115 -3.49 11.58 -3.31
CA ARG A 115 -4.60 10.68 -3.69
C ARG A 115 -5.17 9.83 -2.56
N THR A 116 -4.35 9.46 -1.53
CA THR A 116 -4.72 8.39 -0.59
C THR A 116 -5.97 8.75 0.21
N ALA A 117 -5.99 9.88 0.91
CA ALA A 117 -7.14 10.26 1.74
C ALA A 117 -8.40 10.56 0.89
N PRO A 118 -8.34 11.28 -0.25
CA PRO A 118 -9.50 11.44 -1.14
C PRO A 118 -10.04 10.11 -1.68
N ARG A 119 -9.17 9.16 -2.06
CA ARG A 119 -9.56 7.82 -2.51
C ARG A 119 -10.29 7.05 -1.42
N ASP A 120 -9.71 7.01 -0.21
CA ASP A 120 -10.29 6.27 0.91
C ASP A 120 -11.65 6.88 1.34
N ALA A 121 -11.75 8.21 1.31
CA ALA A 121 -13.02 8.90 1.55
C ALA A 121 -14.06 8.64 0.46
N LEU A 122 -13.63 8.47 -0.80
CA LEU A 122 -14.53 8.10 -1.89
C LEU A 122 -15.00 6.64 -1.74
N LEU A 123 -14.11 5.69 -1.41
CA LEU A 123 -14.47 4.31 -1.08
C LEU A 123 -15.47 4.25 0.07
N GLY A 124 -15.22 5.01 1.15
CA GLY A 124 -16.12 5.14 2.29
C GLY A 124 -17.49 5.66 1.89
N SER A 125 -17.60 6.53 0.88
CA SER A 125 -18.88 7.02 0.39
C SER A 125 -19.75 5.95 -0.27
N TYR A 126 -19.16 4.87 -0.77
CA TYR A 126 -19.85 3.71 -1.35
C TYR A 126 -20.14 2.61 -0.31
N SER A 127 -19.62 2.74 0.89
CA SER A 127 -19.82 1.80 2.00
C SER A 127 -21.01 2.21 2.87
N ASP A 128 -21.55 1.22 3.57
CA ASP A 128 -22.48 1.35 4.69
C ASP A 128 -21.96 0.52 5.88
N ASN A 129 -22.66 0.59 7.02
CA ASN A 129 -22.26 -0.13 8.24
C ASN A 129 -22.18 -1.66 8.06
N ASN A 130 -22.85 -2.20 7.03
CA ASN A 130 -22.98 -3.65 6.81
C ASN A 130 -22.06 -4.18 5.71
N ASN A 131 -21.35 -3.32 4.95
CA ASN A 131 -20.52 -3.73 3.82
C ASN A 131 -19.16 -3.01 3.74
N SER A 132 -18.82 -2.17 4.72
CA SER A 132 -17.59 -1.41 4.68
C SER A 132 -16.34 -2.31 4.66
N GLY A 133 -16.33 -3.39 5.44
CA GLY A 133 -15.25 -4.37 5.44
C GLY A 133 -15.09 -5.05 4.08
N ALA A 134 -16.19 -5.45 3.44
CA ALA A 134 -16.16 -6.05 2.11
C ALA A 134 -15.62 -5.08 1.04
N ILE A 135 -16.00 -3.80 1.09
CA ILE A 135 -15.55 -2.78 0.14
C ILE A 135 -14.06 -2.48 0.29
N PHE A 136 -13.62 -2.20 1.51
CA PHE A 136 -12.20 -1.92 1.78
C PHE A 136 -11.33 -3.18 1.61
N GLY A 137 -11.84 -4.36 2.02
CA GLY A 137 -11.15 -5.63 1.81
C GLY A 137 -10.99 -6.00 0.34
N PHE A 138 -12.01 -5.75 -0.51
CA PHE A 138 -11.87 -5.91 -1.95
C PHE A 138 -10.81 -4.99 -2.53
N HIS A 139 -10.87 -3.70 -2.17
CA HIS A 139 -9.89 -2.71 -2.64
C HIS A 139 -8.47 -3.11 -2.21
N ARG A 140 -8.29 -3.53 -0.95
CA ARG A 140 -7.00 -3.96 -0.43
C ARG A 140 -6.49 -5.23 -1.10
N GLY A 141 -7.39 -6.18 -1.40
CA GLY A 141 -7.02 -7.38 -2.15
C GLY A 141 -6.50 -7.06 -3.56
N MET A 142 -7.11 -6.10 -4.25
CA MET A 142 -6.63 -5.63 -5.56
C MET A 142 -5.27 -4.91 -5.46
N ASP A 143 -5.08 -4.08 -4.44
CA ASP A 143 -3.85 -3.39 -4.09
C ASP A 143 -2.70 -4.41 -3.91
N THR A 144 -2.91 -5.37 -3.00
CA THR A 144 -1.91 -6.40 -2.68
C THR A 144 -1.68 -7.38 -3.85
N LEU A 145 -2.67 -7.64 -4.69
CA LEU A 145 -2.47 -8.43 -5.92
C LEU A 145 -1.48 -7.73 -6.86
N GLY A 146 -1.54 -6.40 -6.96
CA GLY A 146 -0.52 -5.59 -7.65
C GLY A 146 0.87 -5.78 -7.05
N ALA A 147 0.96 -5.83 -5.71
CA ALA A 147 2.21 -6.08 -4.98
C ALA A 147 2.77 -7.51 -5.14
N VAL A 148 1.97 -8.47 -5.59
CA VAL A 148 2.46 -9.79 -6.03
C VAL A 148 3.01 -9.73 -7.45
N ILE A 149 2.22 -9.16 -8.37
CA ILE A 149 2.54 -9.17 -9.81
C ILE A 149 3.76 -8.27 -10.10
N GLY A 150 3.89 -7.13 -9.43
CA GLY A 150 4.95 -6.16 -9.67
C GLY A 150 6.36 -6.74 -9.52
N PRO A 151 6.75 -7.26 -8.35
CA PRO A 151 8.08 -7.86 -8.15
C PRO A 151 8.35 -9.06 -9.07
N LEU A 152 7.34 -9.89 -9.34
CA LEU A 152 7.48 -11.00 -10.28
C LEU A 152 7.78 -10.51 -11.70
N ALA A 153 7.13 -9.43 -12.15
CA ALA A 153 7.41 -8.80 -13.43
C ALA A 153 8.85 -8.22 -13.46
N ALA A 154 9.29 -7.60 -12.37
CA ALA A 154 10.66 -7.08 -12.26
C ALA A 154 11.72 -8.20 -12.31
N ILE A 155 11.50 -9.29 -11.59
CA ILE A 155 12.38 -10.48 -11.63
C ILE A 155 12.44 -11.08 -13.04
N LEU A 156 11.30 -11.24 -13.70
CA LEU A 156 11.25 -11.73 -15.08
C LEU A 156 12.03 -10.82 -16.03
N MET A 157 11.91 -9.51 -15.88
CA MET A 157 12.64 -8.55 -16.70
C MET A 157 14.15 -8.62 -16.46
N LEU A 158 14.59 -8.74 -15.19
CA LEU A 158 16.01 -8.93 -14.88
C LEU A 158 16.55 -10.25 -15.44
N TYR A 159 15.72 -11.29 -15.48
CA TYR A 159 16.10 -12.58 -16.08
C TYR A 159 16.24 -12.49 -17.61
N LEU A 160 15.30 -11.79 -18.27
CA LEU A 160 15.32 -11.65 -19.73
C LEU A 160 16.34 -10.59 -20.22
N PHE A 161 16.59 -9.56 -19.44
CA PHE A 161 17.46 -8.44 -19.74
C PHE A 161 18.38 -8.16 -18.55
N PRO A 162 19.42 -8.99 -18.33
CA PRO A 162 20.33 -8.83 -17.20
C PRO A 162 20.95 -7.43 -17.15
N ASP A 163 21.07 -6.88 -15.94
CA ASP A 163 21.67 -5.58 -15.64
C ASP A 163 20.97 -4.35 -16.26
N ASN A 164 19.86 -4.54 -16.98
CA ASN A 164 19.12 -3.44 -17.58
C ASN A 164 18.04 -2.88 -16.63
N PHE A 165 18.49 -2.29 -15.53
CA PHE A 165 17.59 -1.67 -14.54
C PHE A 165 16.77 -0.52 -15.13
N GLN A 166 17.32 0.24 -16.10
CA GLN A 166 16.63 1.35 -16.75
C GLN A 166 15.33 0.88 -17.44
N LEU A 167 15.39 -0.29 -18.10
CA LEU A 167 14.22 -0.87 -18.76
C LEU A 167 13.08 -1.15 -17.78
N ILE A 168 13.39 -1.53 -16.52
CA ILE A 168 12.37 -1.80 -15.50
C ILE A 168 11.66 -0.51 -15.09
N PHE A 169 12.40 0.61 -14.92
CA PHE A 169 11.80 1.92 -14.67
C PHE A 169 10.88 2.36 -15.81
N LEU A 170 11.29 2.14 -17.06
CA LEU A 170 10.46 2.45 -18.22
C LEU A 170 9.25 1.54 -18.32
N ALA A 171 9.41 0.24 -18.07
CA ALA A 171 8.33 -0.73 -18.12
C ALA A 171 7.27 -0.49 -17.02
N ALA A 172 7.66 -0.03 -15.84
CA ALA A 172 6.75 0.34 -14.77
C ALA A 172 5.80 1.50 -15.15
N PHE A 173 6.15 2.26 -16.21
CA PHE A 173 5.25 3.27 -16.78
C PHE A 173 4.00 2.64 -17.40
N VAL A 174 4.09 1.46 -18.00
CA VAL A 174 2.97 0.80 -18.67
C VAL A 174 1.80 0.54 -17.72
N PRO A 175 1.95 -0.20 -16.61
CA PRO A 175 0.85 -0.34 -15.65
C PRO A 175 0.45 0.99 -15.03
N SER A 176 1.35 1.96 -14.86
CA SER A 176 1.00 3.29 -14.38
C SER A 176 0.04 4.04 -15.32
N VAL A 177 0.22 3.91 -16.64
CA VAL A 177 -0.70 4.48 -17.65
C VAL A 177 -2.09 3.85 -17.53
N PHE A 178 -2.17 2.52 -17.35
CA PHE A 178 -3.46 1.85 -17.13
C PHE A 178 -4.12 2.34 -15.82
N ALA A 179 -3.35 2.53 -14.74
CA ALA A 179 -3.88 3.11 -13.51
C ALA A 179 -4.50 4.48 -13.76
N VAL A 180 -3.78 5.38 -14.47
CA VAL A 180 -4.28 6.73 -14.81
C VAL A 180 -5.52 6.64 -15.69
N TYR A 181 -5.54 5.77 -16.69
CA TYR A 181 -6.72 5.55 -17.53
C TYR A 181 -7.97 5.21 -16.70
N PHE A 182 -7.83 4.27 -15.75
CA PHE A 182 -8.95 3.92 -14.87
C PHE A 182 -9.37 5.09 -13.95
N THR A 183 -8.48 6.02 -13.59
CA THR A 183 -8.88 7.18 -12.78
C THR A 183 -9.88 8.09 -13.47
N PHE A 184 -9.84 8.20 -14.81
CA PHE A 184 -10.83 8.97 -15.57
C PHE A 184 -12.24 8.37 -15.55
N LEU A 185 -12.36 7.08 -15.21
CA LEU A 185 -13.64 6.40 -15.02
C LEU A 185 -14.22 6.58 -13.60
N VAL A 186 -13.43 7.16 -12.69
CA VAL A 186 -13.84 7.41 -11.30
C VAL A 186 -14.81 8.58 -11.26
N LYS A 187 -15.97 8.36 -10.63
CA LYS A 187 -17.02 9.39 -10.48
C LYS A 187 -17.20 9.73 -9.00
N ASP A 188 -17.28 11.02 -8.71
CA ASP A 188 -17.63 11.49 -7.38
C ASP A 188 -19.06 11.09 -7.02
N ARG A 189 -19.24 10.66 -5.77
CA ARG A 189 -20.56 10.43 -5.20
C ARG A 189 -20.96 11.62 -4.34
N LYS A 190 -22.01 12.33 -4.74
CA LYS A 190 -22.63 13.34 -3.88
C LYS A 190 -23.44 12.63 -2.80
N ILE A 191 -23.13 12.90 -1.53
CA ILE A 191 -23.93 12.42 -0.41
C ILE A 191 -24.87 13.57 -0.03
N PRO A 192 -26.21 13.41 -0.20
CA PRO A 192 -27.17 14.44 0.21
C PRO A 192 -27.02 14.71 1.71
N GLY A 193 -27.01 15.99 2.10
CA GLY A 193 -26.94 16.38 3.51
C GLY A 193 -25.56 16.40 4.14
N GLN A 194 -24.51 15.97 3.46
CA GLN A 194 -23.15 16.07 3.97
C GLN A 194 -22.70 17.53 3.94
N LYS A 195 -22.70 18.19 5.10
CA LYS A 195 -22.11 19.54 5.24
C LYS A 195 -20.62 19.44 4.98
N ARG A 196 -20.07 20.34 4.16
CA ARG A 196 -18.63 20.47 3.96
C ARG A 196 -17.96 20.64 5.31
N ALA A 197 -16.91 19.88 5.57
CA ALA A 197 -16.19 19.98 6.84
C ALA A 197 -15.63 21.39 7.01
N LYS A 198 -16.15 22.14 7.98
CA LYS A 198 -15.70 23.50 8.31
C LYS A 198 -14.82 23.53 9.55
N GLY A 199 -14.44 22.38 10.12
CA GLY A 199 -13.71 22.29 11.36
C GLY A 199 -12.18 22.34 11.20
N SER A 200 -11.52 22.89 12.22
CA SER A 200 -10.09 22.78 12.43
C SER A 200 -9.74 21.38 13.02
N TYR A 201 -8.50 20.90 12.79
CA TYR A 201 -7.99 19.70 13.47
C TYR A 201 -8.10 19.81 15.02
N ALA A 202 -7.89 21.01 15.57
CA ALA A 202 -8.02 21.27 17.00
C ALA A 202 -9.47 21.13 17.49
N GLU A 203 -10.45 21.59 16.74
CA GLU A 203 -11.88 21.41 17.05
C GLU A 203 -12.28 19.95 17.00
N PHE A 204 -11.86 19.25 15.93
CA PHE A 204 -12.07 17.80 15.82
C PHE A 204 -11.49 17.06 17.00
N TRP A 205 -10.24 17.36 17.40
CA TRP A 205 -9.60 16.70 18.54
C TRP A 205 -10.32 16.97 19.86
N ARG A 206 -10.82 18.18 20.07
CA ARG A 206 -11.60 18.52 21.27
C ARG A 206 -12.94 17.75 21.32
N SER A 207 -13.63 17.66 20.19
CA SER A 207 -14.94 17.02 20.08
C SER A 207 -14.87 15.50 19.90
N ALA A 208 -13.71 14.92 19.58
CA ALA A 208 -13.55 13.49 19.31
C ALA A 208 -13.91 12.64 20.56
N PRO A 209 -14.67 11.55 20.39
CA PRO A 209 -15.04 10.64 21.46
C PRO A 209 -13.80 10.05 22.18
N LYS A 210 -13.93 9.79 23.49
CA LYS A 210 -12.83 9.18 24.27
C LYS A 210 -12.35 7.86 23.66
N GLN A 211 -13.28 7.04 23.16
CA GLN A 211 -12.97 5.76 22.50
C GLN A 211 -12.06 5.95 21.28
N PHE A 212 -12.29 6.99 20.46
CA PHE A 212 -11.44 7.31 19.33
C PHE A 212 -10.01 7.67 19.77
N LYS A 213 -9.88 8.50 20.82
CA LYS A 213 -8.57 8.91 21.36
C LYS A 213 -7.80 7.71 21.93
N ILE A 214 -8.48 6.81 22.64
CA ILE A 214 -7.88 5.56 23.15
C ILE A 214 -7.45 4.67 21.99
N LEU A 215 -8.30 4.45 21.00
CA LEU A 215 -7.97 3.65 19.82
C LEU A 215 -6.74 4.22 19.10
N LEU A 216 -6.70 5.53 18.89
CA LEU A 216 -5.57 6.19 18.25
C LEU A 216 -4.27 6.00 19.06
N LEU A 217 -4.34 6.12 20.39
CA LEU A 217 -3.19 5.89 21.29
C LEU A 217 -2.69 4.43 21.17
N LEU A 218 -3.61 3.46 21.21
CA LEU A 218 -3.26 2.04 21.09
C LEU A 218 -2.63 1.70 19.74
N ILE A 219 -3.19 2.24 18.63
CA ILE A 219 -2.61 2.07 17.29
C ILE A 219 -1.23 2.72 17.21
N THR A 220 -1.03 3.88 17.84
CA THR A 220 0.28 4.55 17.87
C THR A 220 1.29 3.71 18.63
N ILE A 221 0.93 3.20 19.81
CA ILE A 221 1.81 2.30 20.60
C ILE A 221 2.15 1.05 19.77
N PHE A 222 1.15 0.43 19.15
CA PHE A 222 1.37 -0.73 18.29
C PHE A 222 2.32 -0.42 17.13
N SER A 223 2.22 0.75 16.51
CA SER A 223 3.10 1.17 15.42
C SER A 223 4.57 1.27 15.81
N PHE A 224 4.88 1.55 17.08
CA PHE A 224 6.27 1.51 17.60
C PHE A 224 6.80 0.09 17.82
N VAL A 225 5.91 -0.88 18.05
CA VAL A 225 6.27 -2.30 18.25
C VAL A 225 6.28 -3.05 16.93
N ASN A 226 5.44 -2.65 15.97
CA ASN A 226 5.36 -3.28 14.67
C ASN A 226 6.62 -3.00 13.85
N SER A 227 7.35 -4.05 13.50
CA SER A 227 8.55 -3.93 12.66
C SER A 227 8.18 -3.91 11.17
N SER A 228 9.12 -3.46 10.34
CA SER A 228 9.01 -3.58 8.88
C SER A 228 9.05 -5.06 8.46
N ASP A 229 8.29 -5.41 7.42
CA ASP A 229 8.29 -6.73 6.76
C ASP A 229 9.70 -7.17 6.34
N VAL A 230 10.60 -6.21 6.10
CA VAL A 230 12.01 -6.46 5.78
C VAL A 230 12.69 -7.34 6.82
N PHE A 231 12.37 -7.18 8.12
CA PHE A 231 12.98 -8.01 9.17
C PHE A 231 12.53 -9.47 9.12
N LEU A 232 11.29 -9.74 8.72
CA LEU A 232 10.80 -11.10 8.52
C LEU A 232 11.46 -11.74 7.29
N ILE A 233 11.66 -10.97 6.22
CA ILE A 233 12.39 -11.42 5.02
C ILE A 233 13.84 -11.74 5.38
N LEU A 234 14.54 -10.85 6.11
CA LEU A 234 15.91 -11.07 6.54
C LEU A 234 16.01 -12.32 7.45
N LYS A 235 15.10 -12.45 8.42
CA LYS A 235 15.06 -13.64 9.28
C LYS A 235 14.79 -14.92 8.49
N SER A 236 13.90 -14.88 7.50
CA SER A 236 13.65 -15.99 6.59
C SER A 236 14.90 -16.38 5.80
N ARG A 237 15.66 -15.37 5.32
CA ARG A 237 16.93 -15.57 4.65
C ARG A 237 17.95 -16.27 5.57
N ASP A 238 18.10 -15.80 6.80
CA ASP A 238 19.03 -16.37 7.77
C ASP A 238 18.71 -17.84 8.09
N VAL A 239 17.42 -18.18 8.17
CA VAL A 239 16.97 -19.56 8.46
C VAL A 239 17.08 -20.46 7.23
N SER A 240 16.79 -19.94 6.02
CA SER A 240 16.79 -20.75 4.78
C SER A 240 18.12 -20.77 4.05
N ASP A 241 19.05 -19.88 4.41
CA ASP A 241 20.32 -19.61 3.70
C ASP A 241 20.12 -19.35 2.19
N SER A 242 18.96 -18.75 1.84
CA SER A 242 18.58 -18.53 0.45
C SER A 242 17.83 -17.21 0.26
N ASN A 243 18.41 -16.33 -0.56
CA ASN A 243 17.75 -15.09 -0.98
C ASN A 243 16.45 -15.37 -1.77
N ILE A 244 16.45 -16.40 -2.61
CA ILE A 244 15.30 -16.78 -3.43
C ILE A 244 14.15 -17.23 -2.55
N LEU A 245 14.39 -18.11 -1.57
CA LEU A 245 13.35 -18.59 -0.66
C LEU A 245 12.77 -17.45 0.20
N ALA A 246 13.60 -16.51 0.63
CA ALA A 246 13.15 -15.35 1.38
C ALA A 246 12.23 -14.44 0.53
N ILE A 247 12.60 -14.18 -0.73
CA ILE A 247 11.77 -13.38 -1.65
C ILE A 247 10.47 -14.12 -2.00
N LEU A 248 10.54 -15.41 -2.28
CA LEU A 248 9.34 -16.22 -2.54
C LEU A 248 8.42 -16.28 -1.33
N GLY A 249 8.96 -16.33 -0.10
CA GLY A 249 8.17 -16.23 1.12
C GLY A 249 7.39 -14.93 1.21
N TYR A 250 8.02 -13.80 0.86
CA TYR A 250 7.36 -12.50 0.78
C TYR A 250 6.27 -12.45 -0.31
N VAL A 251 6.54 -13.01 -1.49
CA VAL A 251 5.53 -13.12 -2.56
C VAL A 251 4.35 -13.97 -2.10
N PHE A 252 4.62 -15.10 -1.44
CA PHE A 252 3.59 -16.00 -0.91
C PHE A 252 2.74 -15.32 0.17
N TYR A 253 3.35 -14.60 1.09
CA TYR A 253 2.66 -13.76 2.06
C TYR A 253 1.68 -12.79 1.38
N ASN A 254 2.16 -12.03 0.39
CA ASN A 254 1.31 -11.09 -0.34
C ASN A 254 0.18 -11.78 -1.11
N LEU A 255 0.40 -12.98 -1.65
CA LEU A 255 -0.63 -13.76 -2.32
C LEU A 255 -1.76 -14.17 -1.35
N ILE A 256 -1.39 -14.68 -0.17
CA ILE A 256 -2.36 -15.02 0.90
C ILE A 256 -3.10 -13.76 1.34
N TYR A 257 -2.39 -12.67 1.58
CA TYR A 257 -2.98 -11.39 1.95
C TYR A 257 -4.02 -10.91 0.90
N ALA A 258 -3.65 -10.91 -0.37
CA ALA A 258 -4.57 -10.53 -1.46
C ALA A 258 -5.85 -11.38 -1.46
N GLY A 259 -5.69 -12.71 -1.36
CA GLY A 259 -6.81 -13.65 -1.33
C GLY A 259 -7.68 -13.52 -0.08
N ALA A 260 -7.08 -13.26 1.07
CA ALA A 260 -7.76 -13.16 2.37
C ALA A 260 -8.48 -11.83 2.59
N SER A 261 -8.00 -10.73 2.02
CA SER A 261 -8.51 -9.38 2.29
C SER A 261 -10.03 -9.24 2.12
N TYR A 262 -10.59 -9.73 1.02
CA TYR A 262 -12.03 -9.65 0.78
C TYR A 262 -12.86 -10.58 1.67
N PRO A 263 -12.53 -11.88 1.83
CA PRO A 263 -13.20 -12.75 2.79
C PRO A 263 -13.19 -12.22 4.22
N PHE A 264 -12.03 -11.78 4.73
CA PHE A 264 -11.91 -11.23 6.08
C PHE A 264 -12.63 -9.89 6.22
N GLY A 265 -12.66 -9.06 5.18
CA GLY A 265 -13.51 -7.88 5.12
C GLY A 265 -14.99 -8.21 5.35
N LYS A 266 -15.52 -9.25 4.69
CA LYS A 266 -16.90 -9.74 4.93
C LYS A 266 -17.10 -10.32 6.33
N LEU A 267 -16.11 -11.06 6.85
CA LEU A 267 -16.16 -11.57 8.21
C LEU A 267 -16.24 -10.42 9.22
N SER A 268 -15.49 -9.34 9.00
CA SER A 268 -15.51 -8.17 9.87
C SER A 268 -16.87 -7.47 9.88
N ASP A 269 -17.57 -7.46 8.75
CA ASP A 269 -18.93 -6.93 8.65
C ASP A 269 -19.95 -7.81 9.39
N LYS A 270 -19.71 -9.14 9.47
CA LYS A 270 -20.59 -10.10 10.13
C LYS A 270 -20.35 -10.22 11.63
N PHE A 271 -19.10 -10.35 12.05
CA PHE A 271 -18.72 -10.63 13.44
C PHE A 271 -18.31 -9.38 14.23
N GLY A 272 -18.15 -8.25 13.54
CA GLY A 272 -17.69 -6.99 14.12
C GLY A 272 -16.18 -6.79 13.97
N LYS A 273 -15.81 -5.53 13.72
CA LYS A 273 -14.43 -5.13 13.41
C LYS A 273 -13.47 -5.42 14.56
N ASN A 274 -13.92 -5.25 15.81
CA ASN A 274 -13.08 -5.44 17.00
C ASN A 274 -12.64 -6.90 17.17
N ILE A 275 -13.51 -7.85 16.85
CA ILE A 275 -13.21 -9.30 16.97
C ILE A 275 -12.17 -9.69 15.92
N ILE A 276 -12.36 -9.28 14.67
CA ILE A 276 -11.44 -9.60 13.59
C ILE A 276 -10.09 -8.94 13.83
N TYR A 277 -10.08 -7.66 14.25
CA TYR A 277 -8.84 -6.96 14.58
C TYR A 277 -8.09 -7.60 15.75
N GLY A 278 -8.79 -7.95 16.83
CA GLY A 278 -8.20 -8.65 17.98
C GLY A 278 -7.65 -10.02 17.62
N GLY A 279 -8.36 -10.79 16.78
CA GLY A 279 -7.88 -12.05 16.23
C GLY A 279 -6.62 -11.88 15.37
N GLY A 280 -6.58 -10.82 14.55
CA GLY A 280 -5.39 -10.46 13.77
C GLY A 280 -4.16 -10.20 14.67
N LEU A 281 -4.31 -9.45 15.76
CA LEU A 281 -3.21 -9.19 16.70
C LEU A 281 -2.69 -10.47 17.38
N LEU A 282 -3.57 -11.46 17.67
CA LEU A 282 -3.13 -12.76 18.17
C LEU A 282 -2.31 -13.51 17.13
N VAL A 283 -2.76 -13.53 15.87
CA VAL A 283 -2.02 -14.14 14.77
C VAL A 283 -0.67 -13.44 14.57
N PHE A 284 -0.62 -12.11 14.61
CA PHE A 284 0.63 -11.34 14.57
C PHE A 284 1.61 -11.80 15.65
N SER A 285 1.15 -11.90 16.90
CA SER A 285 1.98 -12.34 18.01
C SER A 285 2.53 -13.76 17.79
N LEU A 286 1.68 -14.71 17.34
CA LEU A 286 2.09 -16.07 17.02
C LEU A 286 3.15 -16.12 15.91
N VAL A 287 3.01 -15.30 14.87
CA VAL A 287 3.98 -15.21 13.77
C VAL A 287 5.34 -14.74 14.28
N TYR A 288 5.39 -13.67 15.08
CA TYR A 288 6.64 -13.14 15.60
C TYR A 288 7.31 -14.11 16.58
N PHE A 289 6.54 -14.79 17.45
CA PHE A 289 7.05 -15.87 18.28
C PHE A 289 7.58 -17.03 17.42
N GLY A 290 6.87 -17.41 16.37
CA GLY A 290 7.31 -18.45 15.45
C GLY A 290 8.66 -18.10 14.81
N PHE A 291 8.81 -16.92 14.24
CA PHE A 291 10.08 -16.48 13.65
C PHE A 291 11.23 -16.36 14.68
N ALA A 292 10.91 -16.07 15.95
CA ALA A 292 11.93 -16.00 17.00
C ALA A 292 12.49 -17.37 17.42
N PHE A 293 11.64 -18.40 17.45
CA PHE A 293 11.98 -19.68 18.09
C PHE A 293 12.05 -20.89 17.17
N ILE A 294 11.53 -20.80 15.94
CA ILE A 294 11.47 -21.95 15.01
C ILE A 294 12.57 -21.81 13.94
N PRO A 295 13.65 -22.60 14.00
CA PRO A 295 14.78 -22.49 13.07
C PRO A 295 14.63 -23.39 11.81
N HIS A 296 13.42 -23.75 11.40
CA HIS A 296 13.19 -24.67 10.29
C HIS A 296 12.54 -24.00 9.08
N THR A 297 13.17 -24.12 7.91
CA THR A 297 12.73 -23.53 6.63
C THR A 297 11.28 -23.87 6.26
N PHE A 298 10.81 -25.08 6.56
CA PHE A 298 9.42 -25.49 6.28
C PHE A 298 8.38 -24.58 7.00
N PHE A 299 8.65 -24.24 8.26
CA PHE A 299 7.74 -23.41 9.05
C PHE A 299 7.68 -21.96 8.58
N ILE A 300 8.69 -21.47 7.86
CA ILE A 300 8.69 -20.13 7.27
C ILE A 300 7.45 -19.91 6.39
N TRP A 301 7.08 -20.90 5.58
CA TRP A 301 5.90 -20.83 4.70
C TRP A 301 4.60 -20.73 5.50
N ILE A 302 4.48 -21.49 6.59
CA ILE A 302 3.32 -21.43 7.49
C ILE A 302 3.24 -20.06 8.16
N LEU A 303 4.38 -19.55 8.62
CA LEU A 303 4.44 -18.24 9.28
C LEU A 303 4.12 -17.10 8.31
N PHE A 304 4.61 -17.14 7.07
CA PHE A 304 4.23 -16.17 6.05
C PHE A 304 2.76 -16.28 5.64
N ALA A 305 2.19 -17.49 5.58
CA ALA A 305 0.75 -17.65 5.35
C ALA A 305 -0.08 -17.01 6.48
N LEU A 306 0.27 -17.28 7.74
CA LEU A 306 -0.38 -16.68 8.90
C LEU A 306 -0.21 -15.15 8.91
N TYR A 307 0.97 -14.65 8.55
CA TYR A 307 1.23 -13.23 8.44
C TYR A 307 0.37 -12.56 7.36
N GLY A 308 0.17 -13.24 6.22
CA GLY A 308 -0.76 -12.80 5.18
C GLY A 308 -2.23 -12.76 5.62
N LEU A 309 -2.63 -13.64 6.55
CA LEU A 309 -3.97 -13.61 7.15
C LEU A 309 -4.14 -12.48 8.17
N TYR A 310 -3.05 -12.10 8.86
CA TYR A 310 -3.05 -10.98 9.81
C TYR A 310 -3.16 -9.63 9.11
N SER A 311 -2.41 -9.41 8.01
CA SER A 311 -2.27 -8.13 7.29
C SER A 311 -3.54 -7.71 6.57
#